data_3ec1e83d49f1a473b449f70e0fe407b1
#
_entry.id   3ec1e83d49f1a473b449f70e0fe407b1
#
_cell.length_a   1.000
_cell.length_b   1.000
_cell.length_c   1.000
_cell.angle_alpha   90.00
_cell.angle_beta   90.00
_cell.angle_gamma   90.00
#
_symmetry.space_group_name_H-M   'P 1'
#
loop_
_entity.id
_entity.type
_entity.pdbx_description
1 polymer ?
#
loop_
_entity_poly.entity_id
_entity_poly.type
_entity_poly.pdbx_seq_one_letter_code
_entity_poly.pdbx_strand_id
1 'polypeptide(L)'
;MAENQAKKEQVHTVFQNISQKYDRLNNIISFEQHKVWRKHVMSTMNVQKGSKALDVCCGTADWTIALSEAVGSKGQVTGLDFSENMLEVGKQKTASLDNIQLVHGDAMNLPFDDNSFDYVTIGFGLRNVPDYLSALKEMHRVLKPGGMVV
;
A
#
# COMPACT_ATOMS: atom_id res chain seq x y z
N MET A 1 15.25 17.58 10.75
CA MET A 1 14.36 16.76 11.62
C MET A 1 13.01 17.44 11.86
N ALA A 2 12.93 18.70 12.27
CA ALA A 2 11.66 19.42 12.51
C ALA A 2 10.78 19.56 11.25
N GLU A 3 11.37 19.82 10.09
CA GLU A 3 10.65 19.96 8.82
C GLU A 3 9.99 18.65 8.34
N ASN A 4 10.66 17.52 8.54
CA ASN A 4 10.12 16.20 8.24
C ASN A 4 8.97 15.84 9.19
N GLN A 5 9.04 16.24 10.45
CA GLN A 5 7.98 16.02 11.43
C GLN A 5 6.75 16.85 11.07
N ALA A 6 6.92 18.13 10.74
CA ALA A 6 5.83 19.01 10.32
C ALA A 6 5.14 18.50 9.03
N LYS A 7 5.92 18.03 8.05
CA LYS A 7 5.38 17.42 6.82
C LYS A 7 4.57 16.16 7.14
N LYS A 8 5.08 15.30 8.03
CA LYS A 8 4.38 14.07 8.46
C LYS A 8 3.02 14.38 9.09
N GLU A 9 2.98 15.35 10.01
CA GLU A 9 1.74 15.76 10.70
C GLU A 9 0.73 16.39 9.74
N GLN A 10 1.19 17.22 8.81
CA GLN A 10 0.33 17.85 7.80
C GLN A 10 -0.29 16.81 6.87
N VAL A 11 0.51 15.89 6.34
CA VAL A 11 0.05 14.82 5.46
C VAL A 11 -0.93 13.90 6.20
N HIS A 12 -0.62 13.54 7.45
CA HIS A 12 -1.52 12.74 8.29
C HIS A 12 -2.89 13.41 8.46
N THR A 13 -2.92 14.71 8.81
CA THR A 13 -4.17 15.45 9.00
C THR A 13 -5.01 15.50 7.73
N VAL A 14 -4.39 15.71 6.56
CA VAL A 14 -5.10 15.72 5.27
C VAL A 14 -5.76 14.38 5.00
N PHE A 15 -5.03 13.27 5.09
CA PHE A 15 -5.58 11.95 4.79
C PHE A 15 -6.62 11.47 5.80
N GLN A 16 -6.49 11.84 7.08
CA GLN A 16 -7.53 11.59 8.07
C GLN A 16 -8.86 12.27 7.71
N ASN A 17 -8.81 13.49 7.18
CA ASN A 17 -10.00 14.27 6.87
C ASN A 17 -10.71 13.85 5.57
N ILE A 18 -9.98 13.30 4.58
CA ILE A 18 -10.54 12.98 3.26
C ILE A 18 -10.83 11.48 3.06
N SER A 19 -10.51 10.63 4.02
CA SER A 19 -10.52 9.17 3.87
C SER A 19 -11.81 8.60 3.27
N GLN A 20 -12.97 9.06 3.72
CA GLN A 20 -14.27 8.56 3.22
C GLN A 20 -14.61 9.02 1.79
N LYS A 21 -14.01 10.13 1.34
CA LYS A 21 -14.25 10.69 0.00
C LYS A 21 -13.09 10.42 -0.96
N TYR A 22 -12.02 9.83 -0.47
CA TYR A 22 -10.75 9.67 -1.18
C TYR A 22 -10.91 8.94 -2.51
N ASP A 23 -11.58 7.79 -2.50
CA ASP A 23 -11.78 6.98 -3.71
C ASP A 23 -12.61 7.73 -4.75
N ARG A 24 -13.65 8.45 -4.31
CA ARG A 24 -14.50 9.25 -5.19
C ARG A 24 -13.73 10.43 -5.79
N LEU A 25 -12.90 11.11 -4.99
CA LEU A 25 -12.05 12.22 -5.46
C LEU A 25 -11.01 11.72 -6.45
N ASN A 26 -10.35 10.60 -6.18
CA ASN A 26 -9.41 10.00 -7.11
C ASN A 26 -10.06 9.61 -8.44
N ASN A 27 -11.25 9.02 -8.41
CA ASN A 27 -12.00 8.69 -9.62
C ASN A 27 -12.30 9.93 -10.47
N ILE A 28 -12.68 11.05 -9.83
CA ILE A 28 -13.02 12.30 -10.53
C ILE A 28 -11.75 13.00 -11.07
N ILE A 29 -10.73 13.16 -10.22
CA ILE A 29 -9.53 13.94 -10.57
C ILE A 29 -8.69 13.22 -11.63
N SER A 30 -8.59 11.91 -11.57
CA SER A 30 -7.78 11.12 -12.49
C SER A 30 -8.53 10.63 -13.73
N PHE A 31 -9.82 10.94 -13.88
CA PHE A 31 -10.69 10.36 -14.90
C PHE A 31 -10.56 8.83 -14.96
N GLU A 32 -10.47 8.19 -13.78
CA GLU A 32 -10.24 6.74 -13.62
C GLU A 32 -8.91 6.20 -14.19
N GLN A 33 -8.00 7.05 -14.65
CA GLN A 33 -6.69 6.64 -15.20
C GLN A 33 -5.88 5.79 -14.21
N HIS A 34 -6.00 6.06 -12.90
CA HIS A 34 -5.34 5.26 -11.87
C HIS A 34 -5.78 3.79 -11.89
N LYS A 35 -7.00 3.47 -12.30
CA LYS A 35 -7.49 2.08 -12.46
C LYS A 35 -6.83 1.41 -13.66
N VAL A 36 -6.69 2.15 -14.77
CA VAL A 36 -6.02 1.65 -15.97
C VAL A 36 -4.54 1.38 -15.70
N TRP A 37 -3.85 2.31 -15.03
CA TRP A 37 -2.44 2.14 -14.65
C TRP A 37 -2.26 0.96 -13.70
N ARG A 38 -3.09 0.82 -12.67
CA ARG A 38 -3.04 -0.32 -11.76
C ARG A 38 -3.20 -1.64 -12.52
N LYS A 39 -4.18 -1.73 -13.41
CA LYS A 39 -4.39 -2.93 -14.22
C LYS A 39 -3.17 -3.26 -15.10
N HIS A 40 -2.57 -2.24 -15.72
CA HIS A 40 -1.37 -2.41 -16.54
C HIS A 40 -0.18 -2.90 -15.69
N VAL A 41 0.08 -2.26 -14.57
CA VAL A 41 1.17 -2.65 -13.67
C VAL A 41 0.96 -4.06 -13.14
N MET A 42 -0.24 -4.40 -12.67
CA MET A 42 -0.56 -5.75 -12.20
C MET A 42 -0.33 -6.82 -13.28
N SER A 43 -0.67 -6.54 -14.53
CA SER A 43 -0.41 -7.46 -15.64
C SER A 43 1.08 -7.63 -15.95
N THR A 44 1.87 -6.56 -15.78
CA THR A 44 3.33 -6.56 -16.02
C THR A 44 4.08 -7.27 -14.89
N MET A 45 3.61 -7.12 -13.65
CA MET A 45 4.23 -7.77 -12.47
C MET A 45 4.19 -9.30 -12.55
N ASN A 46 3.22 -9.87 -13.26
CA ASN A 46 3.03 -11.32 -13.39
C ASN A 46 3.06 -12.04 -12.03
N VAL A 47 2.27 -11.54 -11.08
CA VAL A 47 2.26 -12.00 -9.69
C VAL A 47 1.91 -13.49 -9.62
N GLN A 48 2.77 -14.26 -8.96
CA GLN A 48 2.60 -15.71 -8.84
C GLN A 48 1.55 -16.07 -7.79
N LYS A 49 0.71 -17.07 -8.09
CA LYS A 49 -0.27 -17.60 -7.13
C LYS A 49 0.43 -18.18 -5.89
N GLY A 50 -0.15 -17.94 -4.73
CA GLY A 50 0.40 -18.41 -3.45
C GLY A 50 1.48 -17.50 -2.85
N SER A 51 1.85 -16.41 -3.50
CA SER A 51 2.86 -15.48 -3.02
C SER A 51 2.38 -14.64 -1.83
N LYS A 52 3.35 -14.06 -1.11
CA LYS A 52 3.14 -13.05 -0.08
C LYS A 52 3.48 -11.67 -0.64
N ALA A 53 2.54 -10.74 -0.58
CA ALA A 53 2.72 -9.38 -1.06
C ALA A 53 2.48 -8.35 0.05
N LEU A 54 3.22 -7.24 -0.02
CA LEU A 54 3.05 -6.07 0.84
C LEU A 54 2.68 -4.85 -0.02
N ASP A 55 1.64 -4.15 0.39
CA ASP A 55 1.21 -2.87 -0.20
C ASP A 55 1.48 -1.75 0.80
N VAL A 56 2.53 -0.97 0.55
CA VAL A 56 2.97 0.13 1.41
C VAL A 56 2.21 1.40 1.05
N CYS A 57 1.74 2.14 2.05
CA CYS A 57 0.82 3.27 1.88
C CYS A 57 -0.46 2.85 1.16
N CYS A 58 -1.08 1.77 1.63
CA CYS A 58 -2.20 1.11 0.96
C CYS A 58 -3.49 1.95 0.92
N GLY A 59 -3.60 3.01 1.73
CA GLY A 59 -4.77 3.87 1.82
C GLY A 59 -6.04 3.09 2.10
N THR A 60 -7.02 3.20 1.21
CA THR A 60 -8.30 2.48 1.28
C THR A 60 -8.27 1.07 0.67
N ALA A 61 -7.08 0.49 0.47
CA ALA A 61 -6.81 -0.88 0.05
C ALA A 61 -7.16 -1.24 -1.41
N ASP A 62 -7.29 -0.28 -2.33
CA ASP A 62 -7.58 -0.59 -3.73
C ASP A 62 -6.49 -1.44 -4.40
N TRP A 63 -5.23 -1.12 -4.14
CA TRP A 63 -4.10 -1.88 -4.67
C TRP A 63 -3.95 -3.23 -3.94
N THR A 64 -4.16 -3.23 -2.63
CA THR A 64 -4.17 -4.43 -1.79
C THR A 64 -5.19 -5.46 -2.30
N ILE A 65 -6.39 -5.03 -2.70
CA ILE A 65 -7.44 -5.90 -3.29
C ILE A 65 -6.95 -6.50 -4.62
N ALA A 66 -6.36 -5.68 -5.50
CA ALA A 66 -5.84 -6.18 -6.77
C ALA A 66 -4.71 -7.21 -6.59
N LEU A 67 -3.83 -7.01 -5.60
CA LEU A 67 -2.81 -7.99 -5.22
C LEU A 67 -3.43 -9.27 -4.69
N SER A 68 -4.47 -9.18 -3.85
CA SER A 68 -5.19 -10.33 -3.29
C SER A 68 -5.78 -11.23 -4.39
N GLU A 69 -6.40 -10.64 -5.40
CA GLU A 69 -6.89 -11.36 -6.57
C GLU A 69 -5.74 -12.05 -7.34
N ALA A 70 -4.61 -11.35 -7.47
CA ALA A 70 -3.45 -11.86 -8.19
C ALA A 70 -2.79 -13.05 -7.48
N VAL A 71 -2.52 -12.96 -6.17
CA VAL A 71 -1.90 -14.04 -5.39
C VAL A 71 -2.87 -15.23 -5.15
N GLY A 72 -4.19 -14.97 -5.21
CA GLY A 72 -5.24 -15.99 -5.02
C GLY A 72 -5.38 -16.46 -3.59
N SER A 73 -6.28 -17.42 -3.36
CA SER A 73 -6.68 -17.89 -2.02
C SER A 73 -5.57 -18.55 -1.19
N LYS A 74 -4.49 -19.00 -1.82
CA LYS A 74 -3.32 -19.58 -1.13
C LYS A 74 -2.22 -18.55 -0.84
N GLY A 75 -2.32 -17.35 -1.42
CA GLY A 75 -1.43 -16.23 -1.15
C GLY A 75 -1.93 -15.37 0.00
N GLN A 76 -1.10 -14.44 0.41
CA GLN A 76 -1.42 -13.47 1.47
C GLN A 76 -1.00 -12.07 1.04
N VAL A 77 -1.80 -11.08 1.37
CA VAL A 77 -1.48 -9.67 1.14
C VAL A 77 -1.59 -8.90 2.44
N THR A 78 -0.56 -8.12 2.74
CA THR A 78 -0.58 -7.16 3.84
C THR A 78 -0.61 -5.76 3.25
N GLY A 79 -1.59 -4.95 3.66
CA GLY A 79 -1.63 -3.52 3.38
C GLY A 79 -1.19 -2.76 4.62
N LEU A 80 -0.24 -1.83 4.48
CA LEU A 80 0.21 -0.97 5.56
C LEU A 80 -0.05 0.48 5.22
N ASP A 81 -0.64 1.21 6.16
CA ASP A 81 -0.82 2.66 6.06
C ASP A 81 -0.66 3.32 7.45
N PHE A 82 -0.28 4.59 7.47
CA PHE A 82 -0.15 5.36 8.70
C PHE A 82 -1.45 6.09 9.10
N SER A 83 -2.45 6.11 8.21
CA SER A 83 -3.77 6.72 8.45
C SER A 83 -4.78 5.67 8.90
N GLU A 84 -5.14 5.71 10.18
CA GLU A 84 -6.16 4.80 10.74
C GLU A 84 -7.51 4.94 10.03
N ASN A 85 -7.90 6.17 9.65
CA ASN A 85 -9.16 6.41 8.95
C ASN A 85 -9.18 5.81 7.54
N MET A 86 -8.03 5.82 6.83
CA MET A 86 -7.89 5.13 5.55
C MET A 86 -8.02 3.62 5.71
N LEU A 87 -7.34 3.07 6.73
CA LEU A 87 -7.40 1.64 7.04
C LEU A 87 -8.81 1.20 7.44
N GLU A 88 -9.58 2.03 8.13
CA GLU A 88 -10.96 1.70 8.48
C GLU A 88 -11.84 1.56 7.23
N VAL A 89 -11.72 2.47 6.26
CA VAL A 89 -12.37 2.33 4.96
C VAL A 89 -11.88 1.06 4.24
N GLY A 90 -10.57 0.82 4.26
CA GLY A 90 -9.97 -0.40 3.69
C GLY A 90 -10.52 -1.68 4.31
N LYS A 91 -10.65 -1.75 5.63
CA LYS A 91 -11.23 -2.90 6.35
C LYS A 91 -12.66 -3.19 5.91
N GLN A 92 -13.48 -2.15 5.75
CA GLN A 92 -14.85 -2.31 5.24
C GLN A 92 -14.86 -2.88 3.82
N LYS A 93 -13.98 -2.40 2.94
CA LYS A 93 -13.87 -2.86 1.55
C LYS A 93 -13.34 -4.29 1.44
N THR A 94 -12.49 -4.71 2.36
CA THR A 94 -11.82 -6.02 2.34
C THR A 94 -12.46 -7.07 3.25
N ALA A 95 -13.58 -6.75 3.90
CA ALA A 95 -14.21 -7.59 4.93
C ALA A 95 -14.58 -9.01 4.46
N SER A 96 -14.76 -9.23 3.15
CA SER A 96 -15.06 -10.53 2.55
C SER A 96 -13.82 -11.26 1.99
N LEU A 97 -12.63 -10.73 2.18
CA LEU A 97 -11.38 -11.26 1.61
C LEU A 97 -10.50 -11.80 2.73
N ASP A 98 -10.43 -13.13 2.86
CA ASP A 98 -9.76 -13.81 3.97
C ASP A 98 -8.22 -13.77 3.89
N ASN A 99 -7.66 -13.42 2.73
CA ASN A 99 -6.22 -13.38 2.48
C ASN A 99 -5.61 -11.98 2.57
N ILE A 100 -6.33 -11.00 3.13
CA ILE A 100 -5.86 -9.63 3.36
C ILE A 100 -5.73 -9.35 4.85
N GLN A 101 -4.62 -8.73 5.23
CA GLN A 101 -4.40 -8.13 6.54
C GLN A 101 -4.05 -6.65 6.37
N LEU A 102 -4.73 -5.77 7.12
CA LEU A 102 -4.41 -4.33 7.15
C LEU A 102 -3.74 -3.96 8.47
N VAL A 103 -2.62 -3.27 8.38
CA VAL A 103 -1.73 -2.94 9.50
C VAL A 103 -1.48 -1.43 9.54
N HIS A 104 -1.64 -0.82 10.71
CA HIS A 104 -1.22 0.55 10.96
C HIS A 104 0.31 0.59 11.16
N GLY A 105 1.01 1.46 10.42
CA GLY A 105 2.47 1.56 10.53
C GLY A 105 3.07 2.67 9.67
N ASP A 106 4.39 2.83 9.84
CA ASP A 106 5.19 3.82 9.12
C ASP A 106 5.99 3.14 8.01
N ALA A 107 5.88 3.64 6.78
CA ALA A 107 6.64 3.14 5.63
C ALA A 107 8.17 3.24 5.81
N MET A 108 8.63 4.17 6.66
CA MET A 108 10.05 4.35 6.98
C MET A 108 10.56 3.40 8.09
N ASN A 109 9.68 2.62 8.70
CA ASN A 109 10.00 1.65 9.74
C ASN A 109 8.98 0.51 9.71
N LEU A 110 9.11 -0.38 8.74
CA LEU A 110 8.15 -1.45 8.49
C LEU A 110 8.22 -2.52 9.61
N PRO A 111 7.10 -2.86 10.27
CA PRO A 111 7.06 -3.80 11.39
C PRO A 111 7.09 -5.27 10.91
N PHE A 112 7.95 -5.58 9.97
CA PHE A 112 8.09 -6.91 9.39
C PHE A 112 9.55 -7.35 9.40
N ASP A 113 9.77 -8.66 9.45
CA ASP A 113 11.10 -9.26 9.37
C ASP A 113 11.72 -9.08 7.97
N ASP A 114 13.04 -9.17 7.90
CA ASP A 114 13.77 -9.20 6.63
C ASP A 114 13.29 -10.35 5.74
N ASN A 115 13.30 -10.15 4.43
CA ASN A 115 12.98 -11.20 3.44
C ASN A 115 11.62 -11.89 3.65
N SER A 116 10.58 -11.12 4.00
CA SER A 116 9.25 -11.65 4.32
C SER A 116 8.31 -11.73 3.13
N PHE A 117 8.51 -10.89 2.10
CA PHE A 117 7.57 -10.74 0.99
C PHE A 117 8.19 -11.05 -0.37
N ASP A 118 7.39 -11.63 -1.26
CA ASP A 118 7.79 -11.91 -2.65
C ASP A 118 7.60 -10.66 -3.53
N TYR A 119 6.60 -9.83 -3.20
CA TYR A 119 6.28 -8.57 -3.88
C TYR A 119 6.06 -7.47 -2.86
N VAL A 120 6.61 -6.30 -3.13
CA VAL A 120 6.36 -5.08 -2.33
C VAL A 120 5.95 -3.97 -3.29
N THR A 121 4.79 -3.37 -3.06
CA THR A 121 4.27 -2.27 -3.89
C THR A 121 4.13 -1.00 -3.08
N ILE A 122 4.27 0.13 -3.75
CA ILE A 122 3.86 1.43 -3.24
C ILE A 122 3.25 2.22 -4.39
N GLY A 123 1.95 2.47 -4.31
CA GLY A 123 1.24 3.21 -5.36
C GLY A 123 1.63 4.69 -5.37
N PHE A 124 0.66 5.58 -5.24
CA PHE A 124 0.90 7.03 -5.23
C PHE A 124 1.39 7.58 -3.88
N GLY A 125 1.60 6.72 -2.89
CA GLY A 125 1.98 7.10 -1.52
C GLY A 125 3.40 7.62 -1.37
N LEU A 126 4.35 7.16 -2.19
CA LEU A 126 5.77 7.48 -2.05
C LEU A 126 6.05 9.00 -2.01
N ARG A 127 5.35 9.79 -2.81
CA ARG A 127 5.48 11.27 -2.83
C ARG A 127 5.10 11.95 -1.51
N ASN A 128 4.32 11.26 -0.66
CA ASN A 128 3.84 11.78 0.62
C ASN A 128 4.73 11.37 1.79
N VAL A 129 5.65 10.42 1.57
CA VAL A 129 6.59 9.96 2.61
C VAL A 129 7.64 11.05 2.85
N PRO A 130 7.94 11.43 4.11
CA PRO A 130 8.92 12.47 4.42
C PRO A 130 10.33 12.16 3.93
N ASP A 131 10.78 10.91 4.10
CA ASP A 131 12.06 10.40 3.62
C ASP A 131 11.83 9.14 2.77
N TYR A 132 11.75 9.36 1.45
CA TYR A 132 11.53 8.28 0.50
C TYR A 132 12.67 7.27 0.42
N LEU A 133 13.93 7.70 0.71
CA LEU A 133 15.06 6.78 0.72
C LEU A 133 14.97 5.78 1.88
N SER A 134 14.56 6.24 3.06
CA SER A 134 14.31 5.35 4.20
C SER A 134 13.18 4.37 3.90
N ALA A 135 12.08 4.82 3.29
CA ALA A 135 11.00 3.92 2.88
C ALA A 135 11.46 2.87 1.86
N LEU A 136 12.22 3.27 0.83
CA LEU A 136 12.76 2.34 -0.17
C LEU A 136 13.73 1.33 0.43
N LYS A 137 14.55 1.72 1.42
CA LYS A 137 15.44 0.80 2.15
C LYS A 137 14.63 -0.23 2.95
N GLU A 138 13.58 0.18 3.62
CA GLU A 138 12.69 -0.72 4.35
C GLU A 138 11.95 -1.68 3.41
N MET A 139 11.42 -1.19 2.28
CA MET A 139 10.81 -2.03 1.26
C MET A 139 11.80 -3.07 0.72
N HIS A 140 13.05 -2.67 0.48
CA HIS A 140 14.10 -3.60 0.07
C HIS A 140 14.45 -4.61 1.16
N ARG A 141 14.52 -4.19 2.42
CA ARG A 141 14.83 -5.06 3.56
C ARG A 141 13.83 -6.19 3.73
N VAL A 142 12.54 -5.87 3.65
CA VAL A 142 11.46 -6.86 3.82
C VAL A 142 11.21 -7.71 2.58
N LEU A 143 11.77 -7.33 1.42
CA LEU A 143 11.66 -8.08 0.18
C LEU A 143 12.61 -9.27 0.17
N LYS A 144 12.13 -10.44 -0.24
CA LYS A 144 12.96 -11.63 -0.44
C LYS A 144 13.95 -11.45 -1.59
N PRO A 145 15.13 -12.10 -1.55
CA PRO A 145 16.00 -12.20 -2.71
C PRO A 145 15.25 -12.73 -3.94
N GLY A 146 15.36 -12.03 -5.06
CA GLY A 146 14.62 -12.35 -6.29
C GLY A 146 13.17 -11.86 -6.33
N GLY A 147 12.68 -11.21 -5.27
CA GLY A 147 11.38 -10.55 -5.24
C GLY A 147 11.37 -9.25 -6.06
N MET A 148 10.20 -8.63 -6.14
CA MET A 148 9.97 -7.44 -6.96
C MET A 148 9.41 -6.28 -6.12
N VAL A 149 10.00 -5.08 -6.27
CA VAL A 149 9.45 -3.80 -5.80
C VAL A 149 8.84 -3.06 -6.99
N VAL A 150 7.66 -2.47 -6.81
CA VAL A 150 6.94 -1.67 -7.81
C VAL A 150 6.31 -0.43 -7.20
#